data_1fee0cccfbeace1a47679b2a80d22e35
#
_entry.id   1fee0cccfbeace1a47679b2a80d22e35
#
_cell.length_a   1.000
_cell.length_b   1.000
_cell.length_c   1.000
_cell.angle_alpha   90.00
_cell.angle_beta   90.00
_cell.angle_gamma   90.00
#
_symmetry.space_group_name_H-M   'P 1'
#
loop_
_entity.id
_entity.type
_entity.pdbx_description
1 polymer ?
#
loop_
_entity_poly.entity_id
_entity_poly.type
_entity_poly.pdbx_seq_one_letter_code
_entity_poly.pdbx_strand_id
1 'polypeptide(L)'
;MSRVVVAEFMDERAVAVLRERHDVLYDPALVDDAARLMKEAAGCDAIVVRNRTQVRGALLEALVRCKVVGRLGVGLDNIDVAGCAARGVEVIPATGANALSVAEYVIGTAMVLLRGAYQSTGAVAAGKWPRNALSGGREIGGKTLGL
;
A
#
# COMPACT_ATOMS: atom_id res chain seq x y z
N MET A 1 -6.36 25.58 -10.62
CA MET A 1 -6.22 24.11 -10.53
C MET A 1 -4.90 23.82 -9.81
N SER A 2 -4.91 22.93 -8.84
CA SER A 2 -3.67 22.53 -8.15
C SER A 2 -2.92 21.49 -8.99
N ARG A 3 -1.60 21.51 -8.95
CA ARG A 3 -0.75 20.52 -9.62
C ARG A 3 -0.51 19.33 -8.69
N VAL A 4 -0.92 18.14 -9.11
CA VAL A 4 -0.75 16.89 -8.37
C VAL A 4 0.23 15.98 -9.12
N VAL A 5 1.26 15.51 -8.42
CA VAL A 5 2.21 14.51 -8.95
C VAL A 5 1.90 13.17 -8.32
N VAL A 6 1.61 12.15 -9.13
CA VAL A 6 1.45 10.76 -8.70
C VAL A 6 2.67 9.98 -9.16
N ALA A 7 3.57 9.69 -8.22
CA ALA A 7 4.92 9.21 -8.50
C ALA A 7 5.05 7.68 -8.55
N GLU A 8 4.01 6.96 -8.16
CA GLU A 8 3.98 5.49 -8.15
C GLU A 8 2.63 4.98 -8.67
N PHE A 9 2.52 3.66 -8.84
CA PHE A 9 1.30 3.03 -9.33
C PHE A 9 0.07 3.44 -8.50
N MET A 10 -0.95 3.93 -9.17
CA MET A 10 -2.29 4.22 -8.66
C MET A 10 -3.33 3.68 -9.66
N ASP A 11 -4.49 3.26 -9.17
CA ASP A 11 -5.60 2.84 -10.03
C ASP A 11 -5.99 3.98 -10.99
N GLU A 12 -6.12 3.66 -12.29
CA GLU A 12 -6.39 4.67 -13.33
C GLU A 12 -7.74 5.38 -13.14
N ARG A 13 -8.73 4.70 -12.54
CA ARG A 13 -10.02 5.33 -12.22
C ARG A 13 -9.85 6.41 -11.17
N ALA A 14 -9.02 6.16 -10.16
CA ALA A 14 -8.72 7.14 -9.14
C ALA A 14 -7.90 8.31 -9.71
N VAL A 15 -6.97 8.05 -10.63
CA VAL A 15 -6.26 9.10 -11.38
C VAL A 15 -7.23 9.95 -12.21
N ALA A 16 -8.21 9.32 -12.86
CA ALA A 16 -9.23 10.03 -13.64
C ALA A 16 -10.06 10.98 -12.76
N VAL A 17 -10.47 10.54 -11.57
CA VAL A 17 -11.18 11.40 -10.60
C VAL A 17 -10.35 12.61 -10.18
N LEU A 18 -9.04 12.42 -9.95
CA LEU A 18 -8.16 13.56 -9.66
C LEU A 18 -8.08 14.55 -10.83
N ARG A 19 -8.02 14.04 -12.07
CA ARG A 19 -7.95 14.87 -13.30
C ARG A 19 -9.19 15.73 -13.55
N GLU A 20 -10.34 15.37 -12.99
CA GLU A 20 -11.54 16.20 -13.08
C GLU A 20 -11.37 17.57 -12.43
N ARG A 21 -10.47 17.70 -11.43
CA ARG A 21 -10.35 18.90 -10.61
C ARG A 21 -8.93 19.47 -10.55
N HIS A 22 -7.93 18.71 -10.97
CA HIS A 22 -6.52 19.06 -10.81
C HIS A 22 -5.74 18.81 -12.10
N ASP A 23 -4.59 19.49 -12.24
CA ASP A 23 -3.55 19.15 -13.21
C ASP A 23 -2.73 17.98 -12.66
N VAL A 24 -2.90 16.79 -13.24
CA VAL A 24 -2.32 15.54 -12.69
C VAL A 24 -1.23 15.01 -13.62
N LEU A 25 0.01 15.05 -13.15
CA LEU A 25 1.09 14.26 -13.69
C LEU A 25 1.04 12.86 -13.05
N TYR A 26 0.64 11.85 -13.80
CA TYR A 26 0.72 10.45 -13.39
C TYR A 26 1.80 9.73 -14.18
N ASP A 27 2.83 9.31 -13.51
CA ASP A 27 3.89 8.48 -14.08
C ASP A 27 4.45 7.54 -13.00
N PRO A 28 4.07 6.25 -13.03
CA PRO A 28 4.52 5.27 -12.04
C PRO A 28 6.03 4.97 -12.12
N ALA A 29 6.72 5.37 -13.19
CA ALA A 29 8.16 5.22 -13.34
C ALA A 29 8.96 6.36 -12.71
N LEU A 30 8.32 7.44 -12.27
CA LEU A 30 9.01 8.57 -11.59
C LEU A 30 9.81 8.13 -10.37
N VAL A 31 9.37 7.10 -9.67
CA VAL A 31 10.09 6.56 -8.51
C VAL A 31 11.48 6.02 -8.87
N ASP A 32 11.71 5.66 -10.12
CA ASP A 32 12.98 5.14 -10.64
C ASP A 32 13.86 6.23 -11.27
N ASP A 33 13.33 7.46 -11.43
CA ASP A 33 14.04 8.62 -11.96
C ASP A 33 14.09 9.75 -10.91
N ALA A 34 15.09 9.70 -10.05
CA ALA A 34 15.25 10.65 -8.95
C ALA A 34 15.37 12.11 -9.44
N ALA A 35 16.07 12.35 -10.55
CA ALA A 35 16.28 13.70 -11.06
C ALA A 35 14.95 14.30 -11.55
N ARG A 36 14.18 13.54 -12.29
CA ARG A 36 12.88 13.95 -12.79
C ARG A 36 11.87 14.08 -11.66
N LEU A 37 11.87 13.14 -10.70
CA LEU A 37 11.02 13.21 -9.51
C LEU A 37 11.25 14.52 -8.73
N MET A 38 12.49 14.87 -8.48
CA MET A 38 12.86 16.13 -7.81
C MET A 38 12.36 17.37 -8.56
N LYS A 39 12.51 17.38 -9.89
CA LYS A 39 12.06 18.47 -10.74
C LYS A 39 10.54 18.64 -10.67
N GLU A 40 9.79 17.54 -10.79
CA GLU A 40 8.32 17.58 -10.76
C GLU A 40 7.79 17.91 -9.35
N ALA A 41 8.44 17.41 -8.31
CA ALA A 41 8.11 17.67 -6.91
C ALA A 41 8.24 19.16 -6.55
N ALA A 42 9.24 19.85 -7.06
CA ALA A 42 9.48 21.28 -6.77
C ALA A 42 8.31 22.18 -7.21
N GLY A 43 7.55 21.78 -8.22
CA GLY A 43 6.42 22.55 -8.76
C GLY A 43 5.05 22.04 -8.34
N CYS A 44 4.92 20.99 -7.54
CA CYS A 44 3.64 20.41 -7.18
C CYS A 44 3.00 21.08 -5.95
N ASP A 45 1.68 21.09 -5.92
CA ASP A 45 0.88 21.47 -4.74
C ASP A 45 0.53 20.24 -3.89
N ALA A 46 0.52 19.04 -4.50
CA ALA A 46 0.38 17.75 -3.82
C ALA A 46 1.21 16.66 -4.51
N ILE A 47 1.74 15.74 -3.72
CA ILE A 47 2.38 14.53 -4.23
C ILE A 47 1.71 13.28 -3.66
N VAL A 48 1.47 12.30 -4.53
CA VAL A 48 0.92 10.99 -4.13
C VAL A 48 2.00 9.93 -4.32
N VAL A 49 2.28 9.22 -3.23
CA VAL A 49 3.31 8.18 -3.18
C VAL A 49 2.74 6.85 -2.68
N ARG A 50 3.48 5.77 -2.85
CA ARG A 50 3.08 4.48 -2.29
C ARG A 50 4.09 4.02 -1.23
N ASN A 51 5.00 3.10 -1.54
CA ASN A 51 5.94 2.54 -0.56
C ASN A 51 7.43 2.67 -0.95
N ARG A 52 7.73 2.99 -2.21
CA ARG A 52 9.10 3.10 -2.70
C ARG A 52 9.65 4.52 -2.57
N THR A 53 8.85 5.52 -2.91
CA THR A 53 9.25 6.93 -2.84
C THR A 53 9.50 7.35 -1.40
N GLN A 54 10.72 7.80 -1.11
CA GLN A 54 11.14 8.25 0.21
C GLN A 54 10.91 9.76 0.35
N VAL A 55 9.83 10.15 1.01
CA VAL A 55 9.51 11.58 1.26
C VAL A 55 10.27 12.04 2.50
N ARG A 56 11.57 12.22 2.35
CA ARG A 56 12.50 12.69 3.37
C ARG A 56 13.73 13.31 2.72
N GLY A 57 14.55 14.00 3.51
CA GLY A 57 15.80 14.59 3.02
C GLY A 57 15.57 15.47 1.78
N ALA A 58 16.34 15.26 0.74
CA ALA A 58 16.33 16.10 -0.46
C ALA A 58 14.95 16.18 -1.12
N LEU A 59 14.18 15.09 -1.18
CA LEU A 59 12.84 15.13 -1.76
C LEU A 59 11.90 16.01 -0.93
N LEU A 60 11.91 15.87 0.39
CA LEU A 60 11.12 16.71 1.28
C LEU A 60 11.53 18.19 1.16
N GLU A 61 12.82 18.46 1.01
CA GLU A 61 13.32 19.81 0.79
C GLU A 61 12.84 20.41 -0.54
N ALA A 62 12.73 19.60 -1.57
CA ALA A 62 12.22 20.01 -2.88
C ALA A 62 10.72 20.32 -2.89
N LEU A 63 9.95 19.85 -1.91
CA LEU A 63 8.51 20.10 -1.80
C LEU A 63 8.19 21.53 -1.32
N VAL A 64 8.70 22.53 -2.04
CA VAL A 64 8.63 23.96 -1.63
C VAL A 64 7.20 24.50 -1.61
N ARG A 65 6.36 24.07 -2.54
CA ARG A 65 4.97 24.52 -2.68
C ARG A 65 3.96 23.51 -2.17
N CYS A 66 4.39 22.28 -1.95
CA CYS A 66 3.53 21.16 -1.60
C CYS A 66 2.80 21.42 -0.27
N LYS A 67 1.52 21.12 -0.25
CA LYS A 67 0.66 21.21 0.92
C LYS A 67 0.22 19.85 1.44
N VAL A 68 0.26 18.83 0.57
CA VAL A 68 -0.28 17.50 0.88
C VAL A 68 0.62 16.41 0.30
N VAL A 69 0.95 15.44 1.13
CA VAL A 69 1.51 14.14 0.74
C VAL A 69 0.43 13.09 0.93
N GLY A 70 -0.14 12.59 -0.16
CA GLY A 70 -1.04 11.44 -0.15
C GLY A 70 -0.26 10.12 -0.15
N ARG A 71 -0.56 9.20 0.76
CA ARG A 71 0.09 7.90 0.81
C ARG A 71 -0.91 6.78 0.47
N LEU A 72 -0.68 6.07 -0.64
CA LEU A 72 -1.49 4.92 -1.08
C LEU A 72 -1.18 3.68 -0.23
N GLY A 73 -1.55 3.75 1.03
CA GLY A 73 -1.37 2.71 2.04
C GLY A 73 -1.37 3.28 3.45
N VAL A 74 -1.25 2.43 4.47
CA VAL A 74 -1.42 2.80 5.87
C VAL A 74 -0.11 3.16 6.56
N GLY A 75 0.95 2.36 6.35
CA GLY A 75 2.26 2.59 6.95
C GLY A 75 2.92 3.88 6.42
N LEU A 76 3.67 4.56 7.27
CA LEU A 76 4.32 5.86 6.96
C LEU A 76 5.86 5.76 7.02
N ASP A 77 6.41 4.56 6.95
CA ASP A 77 7.84 4.30 7.12
C ASP A 77 8.72 5.02 6.10
N ASN A 78 8.16 5.31 4.93
CA ASN A 78 8.84 6.02 3.84
C ASN A 78 8.63 7.54 3.88
N ILE A 79 7.96 8.10 4.89
CA ILE A 79 7.65 9.53 4.99
C ILE A 79 8.20 10.09 6.30
N ASP A 80 8.93 11.18 6.24
CA ASP A 80 9.29 11.98 7.40
C ASP A 80 8.11 12.87 7.81
N VAL A 81 7.22 12.27 8.62
CA VAL A 81 5.98 12.95 9.06
C VAL A 81 6.29 14.20 9.88
N ALA A 82 7.31 14.16 10.74
CA ALA A 82 7.70 15.30 11.55
C ALA A 82 8.26 16.43 10.68
N GLY A 83 9.11 16.10 9.72
CA GLY A 83 9.64 17.05 8.74
C GLY A 83 8.55 17.65 7.85
N CYS A 84 7.55 16.86 7.44
CA CYS A 84 6.37 17.36 6.71
C CYS A 84 5.59 18.36 7.58
N ALA A 85 5.27 18.00 8.81
CA ALA A 85 4.52 18.86 9.73
C ALA A 85 5.24 20.19 10.00
N ALA A 86 6.56 20.17 10.21
CA ALA A 86 7.38 21.35 10.41
C ALA A 86 7.35 22.33 9.20
N ARG A 87 7.00 21.83 8.01
CA ARG A 87 6.87 22.61 6.76
C ARG A 87 5.42 22.97 6.43
N GLY A 88 4.45 22.59 7.26
CA GLY A 88 3.03 22.78 7.00
C GLY A 88 2.49 21.89 5.88
N VAL A 89 3.14 20.74 5.64
CA VAL A 89 2.71 19.72 4.69
C VAL A 89 1.90 18.66 5.43
N GLU A 90 0.65 18.49 5.04
CA GLU A 90 -0.22 17.46 5.60
C GLU A 90 0.09 16.09 4.98
N VAL A 91 0.14 15.05 5.80
CA VAL A 91 0.32 13.66 5.34
C VAL A 91 -1.00 12.90 5.50
N ILE A 92 -1.54 12.42 4.40
CA ILE A 92 -2.83 11.71 4.35
C ILE A 92 -2.60 10.25 3.94
N PRO A 93 -2.59 9.31 4.90
CA PRO A 93 -2.55 7.87 4.61
C PRO A 93 -3.92 7.35 4.19
N ALA A 94 -3.94 6.23 3.44
CA ALA A 94 -5.16 5.50 3.08
C ALA A 94 -5.66 4.63 4.25
N THR A 95 -5.90 5.23 5.41
CA THR A 95 -6.30 4.54 6.63
C THR A 95 -7.61 3.78 6.44
N GLY A 96 -7.61 2.49 6.77
CA GLY A 96 -8.80 1.63 6.70
C GLY A 96 -9.16 1.13 5.30
N ALA A 97 -8.52 1.63 4.23
CA ALA A 97 -8.90 1.31 2.86
C ALA A 97 -8.81 -0.20 2.51
N ASN A 98 -7.93 -0.93 3.17
CA ASN A 98 -7.74 -2.38 2.96
C ASN A 98 -8.03 -3.23 4.22
N ALA A 99 -8.62 -2.66 5.26
CA ALA A 99 -8.80 -3.34 6.55
C ALA A 99 -9.60 -4.64 6.42
N LEU A 100 -10.69 -4.62 5.66
CA LEU A 100 -11.52 -5.80 5.42
C LEU A 100 -10.73 -6.88 4.66
N SER A 101 -10.05 -6.51 3.56
CA SER A 101 -9.25 -7.45 2.77
C SER A 101 -8.14 -8.11 3.59
N VAL A 102 -7.49 -7.35 4.48
CA VAL A 102 -6.47 -7.88 5.39
C VAL A 102 -7.10 -8.83 6.40
N ALA A 103 -8.25 -8.49 6.99
CA ALA A 103 -8.96 -9.35 7.93
C ALA A 103 -9.37 -10.68 7.27
N GLU A 104 -9.95 -10.64 6.08
CA GLU A 104 -10.31 -11.82 5.30
C GLU A 104 -9.08 -12.71 4.99
N TYR A 105 -7.98 -12.09 4.57
CA TYR A 105 -6.73 -12.80 4.30
C TYR A 105 -6.20 -13.50 5.56
N VAL A 106 -6.18 -12.82 6.70
CA VAL A 106 -5.68 -13.36 7.98
C VAL A 106 -6.54 -14.54 8.44
N ILE A 107 -7.87 -14.37 8.45
CA ILE A 107 -8.81 -15.44 8.85
C ILE A 107 -8.74 -16.63 7.88
N GLY A 108 -8.74 -16.36 6.57
CA GLY A 108 -8.63 -17.40 5.55
C GLY A 108 -7.33 -18.19 5.67
N THR A 109 -6.20 -17.52 5.87
CA THR A 109 -4.89 -18.15 6.05
C THR A 109 -4.85 -18.96 7.35
N ALA A 110 -5.38 -18.44 8.45
CA ALA A 110 -5.46 -19.17 9.72
C ALA A 110 -6.28 -20.49 9.58
N MET A 111 -7.41 -20.45 8.89
CA MET A 111 -8.21 -21.64 8.62
C MET A 111 -7.47 -22.64 7.73
N VAL A 112 -6.79 -22.19 6.67
CA VAL A 112 -5.99 -23.06 5.81
C VAL A 112 -4.90 -23.77 6.60
N LEU A 113 -4.16 -23.04 7.43
CA LEU A 113 -3.07 -23.59 8.23
C LEU A 113 -3.57 -24.56 9.31
N LEU A 114 -4.68 -24.25 9.98
CA LEU A 114 -5.25 -25.10 11.03
C LEU A 114 -5.83 -26.39 10.46
N ARG A 115 -6.46 -26.36 9.30
CA ARG A 115 -7.10 -27.54 8.69
C ARG A 115 -6.13 -28.42 7.91
N GLY A 116 -5.08 -27.86 7.33
CA GLY A 116 -4.10 -28.59 6.53
C GLY A 116 -4.63 -29.18 5.20
N ALA A 117 -5.93 -29.07 4.92
CA ALA A 117 -6.59 -29.72 3.77
C ALA A 117 -5.96 -29.32 2.44
N TYR A 118 -5.66 -28.05 2.24
CA TYR A 118 -5.10 -27.54 0.99
C TYR A 118 -3.64 -27.93 0.75
N GLN A 119 -2.94 -28.38 1.79
CA GLN A 119 -1.56 -28.90 1.68
C GLN A 119 -1.51 -30.28 1.04
N SER A 120 -2.65 -30.97 0.95
CA SER A 120 -2.76 -32.30 0.35
C SER A 120 -3.14 -32.31 -1.12
N THR A 121 -3.31 -31.14 -1.75
CA THR A 121 -3.77 -31.01 -3.14
C THR A 121 -2.95 -31.85 -4.12
N GLY A 122 -1.62 -31.84 -4.02
CA GLY A 122 -0.76 -32.65 -4.89
C GLY A 122 -0.95 -34.17 -4.69
N ALA A 123 -1.16 -34.61 -3.45
CA ALA A 123 -1.44 -36.01 -3.14
C ALA A 123 -2.79 -36.47 -3.70
N VAL A 124 -3.82 -35.65 -3.56
CA VAL A 124 -5.17 -35.93 -4.09
C VAL A 124 -5.16 -35.94 -5.63
N ALA A 125 -4.48 -34.99 -6.26
CA ALA A 125 -4.31 -34.95 -7.71
C ALA A 125 -3.57 -36.20 -8.25
N ALA A 126 -2.68 -36.77 -7.46
CA ALA A 126 -1.99 -38.04 -7.77
C ALA A 126 -2.81 -39.29 -7.40
N GLY A 127 -4.11 -39.17 -7.16
CA GLY A 127 -5.01 -40.28 -6.80
C GLY A 127 -4.87 -40.83 -5.37
N LYS A 128 -4.13 -40.15 -4.49
CA LYS A 128 -3.98 -40.54 -3.10
C LYS A 128 -5.11 -39.95 -2.23
N TRP A 129 -5.48 -40.68 -1.16
CA TRP A 129 -6.48 -40.19 -0.22
C TRP A 129 -5.88 -40.13 1.20
N PRO A 130 -5.19 -38.99 1.56
CA PRO A 130 -4.41 -38.89 2.81
C PRO A 130 -5.28 -38.59 4.02
N ARG A 131 -6.41 -39.30 4.19
CA ARG A 131 -7.41 -39.07 5.27
C ARG A 131 -6.80 -39.09 6.66
N ASN A 132 -5.97 -40.06 6.97
CA ASN A 132 -5.38 -40.19 8.29
C ASN A 132 -4.43 -39.08 8.65
N ALA A 133 -3.67 -38.57 7.66
CA ALA A 133 -2.77 -37.44 7.84
C ALA A 133 -3.55 -36.13 8.09
N LEU A 134 -4.76 -36.02 7.53
CA LEU A 134 -5.60 -34.83 7.66
C LEU A 134 -6.58 -34.87 8.83
N SER A 135 -6.72 -36.01 9.51
CA SER A 135 -7.64 -36.13 10.65
C SER A 135 -7.19 -35.32 11.87
N GLY A 136 -5.91 -34.94 11.97
CA GLY A 136 -5.35 -34.10 13.02
C GLY A 136 -5.58 -32.60 12.85
N GLY A 137 -6.37 -32.18 11.87
CA GLY A 137 -6.71 -30.76 11.67
C GLY A 137 -7.43 -30.15 12.87
N ARG A 138 -7.16 -28.87 13.14
CA ARG A 138 -7.72 -28.14 14.28
C ARG A 138 -8.77 -27.12 13.81
N GLU A 139 -9.71 -26.79 14.68
CA GLU A 139 -10.69 -25.73 14.45
C GLU A 139 -10.15 -24.37 14.91
N ILE A 140 -10.64 -23.29 14.31
CA ILE A 140 -10.28 -21.92 14.70
C ILE A 140 -10.99 -21.49 15.99
N GLY A 141 -12.15 -22.12 16.30
CA GLY A 141 -12.93 -21.83 17.49
C GLY A 141 -12.09 -21.94 18.76
N GLY A 142 -12.20 -20.94 19.64
CA GLY A 142 -11.50 -20.91 20.92
C GLY A 142 -9.98 -20.69 20.82
N LYS A 143 -9.43 -20.36 19.65
CA LYS A 143 -8.01 -20.04 19.48
C LYS A 143 -7.74 -18.58 19.71
N THR A 144 -6.52 -18.27 20.17
CA THR A 144 -6.01 -16.89 20.25
C THR A 144 -5.15 -16.61 19.04
N LEU A 145 -5.40 -15.51 18.38
CA LEU A 145 -4.58 -14.97 17.29
C LEU A 145 -3.72 -13.85 17.86
N GLY A 146 -2.40 -13.97 17.73
CA GLY A 146 -1.47 -12.87 17.99
C GLY A 146 -1.29 -12.04 16.71
N LEU A 147 -1.34 -10.70 16.83
CA LEU A 147 -1.12 -9.72 15.76
C LEU A 147 0.12 -8.90 16.07
#